data_4f2e2fa12bb83cf96560357389367459
#
_entry.id   4f2e2fa12bb83cf96560357389367459
#
_cell.length_a   1.000
_cell.length_b   1.000
_cell.length_c   1.000
_cell.angle_alpha   90.00
_cell.angle_beta   90.00
_cell.angle_gamma   90.00
#
_symmetry.space_group_name_H-M   'P 1'
#
loop_
_entity.id
_entity.type
_entity.pdbx_description
1 polymer ?
#
loop_
_entity_poly.entity_id
_entity_poly.type
_entity_poly.pdbx_seq_one_letter_code
_entity_poly.pdbx_strand_id
1 'polypeptide(L)'
;MTPSPEATSSPNRSAREFYLPPERRKVEGGGVPHVSAKNFSIYYGEFEAVKKVSADIPAKYVTAIIGPSGCGKSTFLRSINRMNDLLPNCHTTGSLMFDGQDVYGKFTDEVLLRKKIGMVFQKPNPFPKSIFDNIAYGPRLHGIRDKKTLDGIVEKSLRKAALWDEVCDRLDKNALGMSGGQQQRLCFARTLAVEPEILLLDEPTSALDPKATAKIEDLIQELRGSYTIMIVTHNMQQASRISDSTMFFYEGRLVEHASTAQLFTNPKDQMTEDYITGRFS
;
A
#
# COMPACT_ATOMS: atom_id res chain seq x y z
N MET A 1 -12.65 -66.66 9.43
CA MET A 1 -12.73 -65.61 8.36
C MET A 1 -13.35 -64.39 8.97
N THR A 2 -12.55 -63.49 9.40
CA THR A 2 -12.93 -62.18 9.95
C THR A 2 -12.64 -61.13 8.88
N PRO A 3 -13.50 -60.19 8.54
CA PRO A 3 -13.21 -59.15 7.57
C PRO A 3 -12.36 -58.06 8.21
N SER A 4 -11.38 -57.58 7.43
CA SER A 4 -10.51 -56.41 7.75
C SER A 4 -11.30 -55.13 7.80
N PRO A 5 -10.97 -54.13 8.63
CA PRO A 5 -11.61 -52.85 8.66
C PRO A 5 -11.14 -51.97 7.50
N GLU A 6 -12.09 -51.35 6.81
CA GLU A 6 -11.91 -50.35 5.78
C GLU A 6 -11.14 -49.12 6.32
N ALA A 7 -10.12 -48.71 5.58
CA ALA A 7 -9.38 -47.48 5.82
C ALA A 7 -10.28 -46.28 5.50
N THR A 8 -10.74 -45.55 6.52
CA THR A 8 -11.37 -44.25 6.39
C THR A 8 -10.33 -43.21 5.98
N SER A 9 -10.43 -42.76 4.76
CA SER A 9 -9.65 -41.64 4.24
C SER A 9 -9.97 -40.36 5.05
N SER A 10 -8.96 -39.87 5.75
CA SER A 10 -9.03 -38.57 6.43
C SER A 10 -9.22 -37.42 5.38
N PRO A 11 -10.12 -36.47 5.61
CA PRO A 11 -10.23 -35.31 4.73
C PRO A 11 -8.98 -34.45 4.85
N ASN A 12 -8.44 -34.09 3.70
CA ASN A 12 -7.24 -33.28 3.51
C ASN A 12 -7.39 -31.91 4.18
N ARG A 13 -6.80 -31.71 5.36
CA ARG A 13 -6.73 -30.44 6.08
C ARG A 13 -5.65 -29.55 5.48
N SER A 14 -5.95 -28.79 4.43
CA SER A 14 -5.10 -27.71 3.96
C SER A 14 -5.85 -26.51 3.37
N ALA A 15 -7.10 -26.29 3.75
CA ALA A 15 -7.70 -24.97 3.60
C ALA A 15 -7.19 -24.14 4.79
N ARG A 16 -6.19 -23.27 4.58
CA ARG A 16 -5.84 -22.24 5.55
C ARG A 16 -7.06 -21.36 5.73
N GLU A 17 -7.70 -21.39 6.89
CA GLU A 17 -8.77 -20.47 7.23
C GLU A 17 -8.23 -19.04 7.20
N PHE A 18 -8.63 -18.27 6.21
CA PHE A 18 -8.38 -16.83 6.21
C PHE A 18 -9.30 -16.20 7.25
N TYR A 19 -8.70 -15.51 8.22
CA TYR A 19 -9.46 -14.72 9.18
C TYR A 19 -10.05 -13.51 8.44
N LEU A 20 -11.37 -13.52 8.29
CA LEU A 20 -12.10 -12.34 7.85
C LEU A 20 -12.59 -11.61 9.11
N PRO A 21 -12.20 -10.36 9.34
CA PRO A 21 -12.69 -9.61 10.48
C PRO A 21 -14.22 -9.43 10.38
N PRO A 22 -14.94 -9.35 11.53
CA PRO A 22 -16.38 -9.14 11.55
C PRO A 22 -16.77 -7.88 10.79
N GLU A 23 -17.99 -7.86 10.28
CA GLU A 23 -18.56 -6.85 9.35
C GLU A 23 -17.89 -5.48 9.40
N ARG A 24 -17.12 -5.19 8.36
CA ARG A 24 -16.44 -3.90 8.22
C ARG A 24 -17.51 -2.85 7.96
N ARG A 25 -17.49 -1.76 8.74
CA ARG A 25 -18.37 -0.60 8.51
C ARG A 25 -18.27 -0.22 7.04
N LYS A 26 -19.42 -0.20 6.33
CA LYS A 26 -19.49 0.34 4.98
C LYS A 26 -19.00 1.78 5.06
N VAL A 27 -17.87 2.06 4.41
CA VAL A 27 -17.45 3.45 4.21
C VAL A 27 -18.42 3.98 3.15
N GLU A 28 -19.25 4.96 3.51
CA GLU A 28 -20.13 5.64 2.55
C GLU A 28 -19.23 6.37 1.54
N GLY A 29 -19.15 5.85 0.35
CA GLY A 29 -18.28 6.33 -0.72
C GLY A 29 -18.71 5.74 -2.06
N GLY A 30 -20.01 5.73 -2.34
CA GLY A 30 -20.57 5.48 -3.67
C GLY A 30 -20.48 6.73 -4.52
N GLY A 31 -19.27 7.22 -4.79
CA GLY A 31 -18.97 8.41 -5.57
C GLY A 31 -17.94 8.15 -6.67
N VAL A 32 -17.49 9.21 -7.30
CA VAL A 32 -16.39 9.21 -8.28
C VAL A 32 -15.18 8.48 -7.69
N PRO A 33 -14.55 7.53 -8.42
CA PRO A 33 -13.35 6.84 -7.92
C PRO A 33 -12.23 7.87 -7.67
N HIS A 34 -11.49 7.70 -6.57
CA HIS A 34 -10.36 8.57 -6.24
C HIS A 34 -9.21 8.40 -7.23
N VAL A 35 -8.95 7.15 -7.67
CA VAL A 35 -8.04 6.83 -8.76
C VAL A 35 -8.77 5.96 -9.77
N SER A 36 -8.68 6.30 -11.07
CA SER A 36 -9.27 5.51 -12.15
C SER A 36 -8.23 5.25 -13.24
N ALA A 37 -8.03 3.99 -13.58
CA ALA A 37 -7.20 3.56 -14.71
C ALA A 37 -8.08 3.01 -15.83
N LYS A 38 -7.80 3.39 -17.09
CA LYS A 38 -8.50 2.86 -18.28
C LYS A 38 -7.48 2.45 -19.34
N ASN A 39 -7.41 1.15 -19.61
CA ASN A 39 -6.44 0.55 -20.56
C ASN A 39 -5.02 1.09 -20.32
N PHE A 40 -4.66 1.27 -19.04
CA PHE A 40 -3.40 1.89 -18.65
C PHE A 40 -2.26 0.88 -18.75
N SER A 41 -1.23 1.21 -19.53
CA SER A 41 -0.02 0.42 -19.68
C SER A 41 1.23 1.21 -19.32
N ILE A 42 2.25 0.51 -18.85
CA ILE A 42 3.56 1.09 -18.47
C ILE A 42 4.65 0.28 -19.17
N TYR A 43 5.57 1.00 -19.80
CA TYR A 43 6.68 0.44 -20.56
C TYR A 43 8.02 0.90 -19.97
N TYR A 44 8.99 -0.01 -19.96
CA TYR A 44 10.40 0.28 -19.77
C TYR A 44 11.14 -0.06 -21.07
N GLY A 45 11.44 0.94 -21.88
CA GLY A 45 11.84 0.74 -23.26
C GLY A 45 10.73 0.03 -24.04
N GLU A 46 11.02 -1.14 -24.60
CA GLU A 46 10.02 -1.96 -25.33
C GLU A 46 9.27 -2.94 -24.44
N PHE A 47 9.70 -3.14 -23.20
CA PHE A 47 9.08 -4.09 -22.28
C PHE A 47 7.81 -3.51 -21.63
N GLU A 48 6.65 -4.10 -21.92
CA GLU A 48 5.37 -3.76 -21.31
C GLU A 48 5.22 -4.42 -19.92
N ALA A 49 5.58 -3.67 -18.88
CA ALA A 49 5.60 -4.13 -17.49
C ALA A 49 4.20 -4.18 -16.86
N VAL A 50 3.29 -3.29 -17.28
CA VAL A 50 1.87 -3.26 -16.88
C VAL A 50 1.04 -3.15 -18.15
N LYS A 51 0.02 -4.02 -18.29
CA LYS A 51 -0.66 -4.28 -19.56
C LYS A 51 -2.15 -3.96 -19.45
N LYS A 52 -2.58 -2.83 -20.01
CA LYS A 52 -3.97 -2.41 -20.20
C LYS A 52 -4.85 -2.56 -18.95
N VAL A 53 -4.32 -2.15 -17.80
CA VAL A 53 -5.06 -2.18 -16.53
C VAL A 53 -6.24 -1.23 -16.60
N SER A 54 -7.43 -1.73 -16.22
CA SER A 54 -8.62 -0.91 -16.02
C SER A 54 -9.19 -1.22 -14.64
N ALA A 55 -9.23 -0.21 -13.76
CA ALA A 55 -9.69 -0.34 -12.39
C ALA A 55 -10.07 1.01 -11.80
N ASP A 56 -11.06 0.99 -10.93
CA ASP A 56 -11.48 2.14 -10.13
C ASP A 56 -11.15 1.87 -8.66
N ILE A 57 -10.42 2.77 -8.03
CA ILE A 57 -10.02 2.71 -6.62
C ILE A 57 -10.87 3.71 -5.85
N PRO A 58 -11.74 3.25 -4.95
CA PRO A 58 -12.62 4.12 -4.19
C PRO A 58 -11.86 4.95 -3.15
N ALA A 59 -12.35 6.17 -2.89
CA ALA A 59 -11.79 7.04 -1.88
C ALA A 59 -11.94 6.45 -0.47
N LYS A 60 -10.93 6.67 0.38
CA LYS A 60 -10.90 6.28 1.80
C LYS A 60 -10.99 4.78 2.08
N TYR A 61 -10.72 3.96 1.08
CA TYR A 61 -10.61 2.51 1.18
C TYR A 61 -9.14 2.09 1.28
N VAL A 62 -8.91 0.91 1.84
CA VAL A 62 -7.64 0.19 1.76
C VAL A 62 -7.73 -0.83 0.63
N THR A 63 -6.98 -0.63 -0.44
CA THR A 63 -6.91 -1.54 -1.59
C THR A 63 -5.57 -2.28 -1.56
N ALA A 64 -5.59 -3.60 -1.41
CA ALA A 64 -4.39 -4.42 -1.52
C ALA A 64 -4.12 -4.80 -2.98
N ILE A 65 -2.85 -4.88 -3.34
CA ILE A 65 -2.37 -5.38 -4.63
C ILE A 65 -1.53 -6.62 -4.33
N ILE A 66 -1.99 -7.80 -4.78
CA ILE A 66 -1.33 -9.08 -4.56
C ILE A 66 -0.93 -9.73 -5.90
N GLY A 67 -0.05 -10.71 -5.86
CA GLY A 67 0.43 -11.45 -7.01
C GLY A 67 1.89 -11.87 -6.89
N PRO A 68 2.41 -12.71 -7.79
CA PRO A 68 3.79 -13.18 -7.76
C PRO A 68 4.82 -12.04 -7.85
N SER A 69 6.06 -12.31 -7.46
CA SER A 69 7.16 -11.34 -7.61
C SER A 69 7.38 -11.02 -9.10
N GLY A 70 7.65 -9.74 -9.39
CA GLY A 70 7.90 -9.29 -10.77
C GLY A 70 6.66 -9.11 -11.67
N CYS A 71 5.44 -9.38 -11.19
CA CYS A 71 4.22 -9.26 -12.01
C CYS A 71 3.70 -7.83 -12.22
N GLY A 72 4.45 -6.77 -11.87
CA GLY A 72 4.08 -5.39 -12.16
C GLY A 72 3.37 -4.62 -11.03
N LYS A 73 3.16 -5.19 -9.83
CA LYS A 73 2.45 -4.55 -8.69
C LYS A 73 3.05 -3.20 -8.29
N SER A 74 4.33 -3.21 -7.94
CA SER A 74 5.04 -1.98 -7.54
C SER A 74 5.16 -0.98 -8.69
N THR A 75 5.25 -1.47 -9.93
CA THR A 75 5.24 -0.63 -11.13
C THR A 75 3.90 0.11 -11.26
N PHE A 76 2.77 -0.60 -11.11
CA PHE A 76 1.44 0.01 -11.12
C PHE A 76 1.26 0.97 -9.94
N LEU A 77 1.63 0.56 -8.72
CA LEU A 77 1.54 1.42 -7.53
C LEU A 77 2.30 2.74 -7.72
N ARG A 78 3.55 2.67 -8.18
CA ARG A 78 4.43 3.83 -8.39
C ARG A 78 4.02 4.74 -9.55
N SER A 79 3.17 4.28 -10.45
CA SER A 79 2.64 5.13 -11.52
C SER A 79 1.67 6.19 -11.00
N ILE A 80 0.98 5.93 -9.89
CA ILE A 80 -0.07 6.81 -9.36
C ILE A 80 0.53 8.15 -8.89
N ASN A 81 1.78 8.17 -8.41
CA ASN A 81 2.51 9.38 -8.05
C ASN A 81 3.69 9.69 -8.99
N ARG A 82 3.73 9.06 -10.17
CA ARG A 82 4.75 9.28 -11.21
C ARG A 82 6.19 8.99 -10.74
N MET A 83 6.37 8.06 -9.78
CA MET A 83 7.73 7.66 -9.35
C MET A 83 8.46 6.86 -10.42
N ASN A 84 7.76 6.24 -11.37
CA ASN A 84 8.38 5.53 -12.48
C ASN A 84 9.07 6.47 -13.49
N ASP A 85 8.67 7.75 -13.55
CA ASP A 85 9.29 8.74 -14.42
C ASP A 85 10.76 9.02 -14.07
N LEU A 86 11.19 8.63 -12.85
CA LEU A 86 12.59 8.70 -12.44
C LEU A 86 13.47 7.61 -13.09
N LEU A 87 12.85 6.62 -13.73
CA LEU A 87 13.55 5.55 -14.43
C LEU A 87 13.71 5.91 -15.91
N PRO A 88 14.88 5.68 -16.51
CA PRO A 88 15.11 5.98 -17.91
C PRO A 88 14.18 5.15 -18.81
N ASN A 89 13.74 5.75 -19.91
CA ASN A 89 12.89 5.11 -20.92
C ASN A 89 11.55 4.58 -20.40
N CYS A 90 11.03 5.13 -19.29
CA CYS A 90 9.69 4.82 -18.83
C CYS A 90 8.66 5.69 -19.58
N HIS A 91 7.64 5.05 -20.15
CA HIS A 91 6.51 5.74 -20.76
C HIS A 91 5.21 4.98 -20.49
N THR A 92 4.08 5.67 -20.67
CA THR A 92 2.76 5.14 -20.38
C THR A 92 1.82 5.32 -21.56
N THR A 93 0.81 4.47 -21.67
CA THR A 93 -0.32 4.62 -22.59
C THR A 93 -1.64 4.38 -21.84
N GLY A 94 -2.75 4.77 -22.45
CA GLY A 94 -4.06 4.74 -21.77
C GLY A 94 -4.25 5.96 -20.88
N SER A 95 -5.06 5.83 -19.84
CA SER A 95 -5.41 6.94 -18.95
C SER A 95 -5.30 6.52 -17.49
N LEU A 96 -4.70 7.38 -16.66
CA LEU A 96 -4.68 7.25 -15.20
C LEU A 96 -5.13 8.59 -14.60
N MET A 97 -6.26 8.57 -13.91
CA MET A 97 -6.89 9.76 -13.36
C MET A 97 -6.80 9.76 -11.84
N PHE A 98 -6.57 10.91 -11.24
CA PHE A 98 -6.67 11.18 -9.80
C PHE A 98 -7.62 12.36 -9.62
N ASP A 99 -8.71 12.19 -8.87
CA ASP A 99 -9.79 13.18 -8.72
C ASP A 99 -10.28 13.76 -10.06
N GLY A 100 -10.39 12.92 -11.09
CA GLY A 100 -10.83 13.34 -12.42
C GLY A 100 -9.78 14.11 -13.23
N GLN A 101 -8.55 14.29 -12.69
CA GLN A 101 -7.43 14.91 -13.41
C GLN A 101 -6.46 13.85 -13.92
N ASP A 102 -5.98 14.00 -15.15
CA ASP A 102 -5.01 13.09 -15.73
C ASP A 102 -3.65 13.20 -15.03
N VAL A 103 -3.20 12.10 -14.41
CA VAL A 103 -1.90 12.02 -13.72
C VAL A 103 -0.74 12.29 -14.67
N TYR A 104 -0.85 11.88 -15.93
CA TYR A 104 0.16 12.06 -16.97
C TYR A 104 -0.16 13.21 -17.94
N GLY A 105 -1.13 14.05 -17.57
CA GLY A 105 -1.53 15.21 -18.34
C GLY A 105 -0.39 16.23 -18.49
N LYS A 106 -0.33 16.91 -19.63
CA LYS A 106 0.72 17.90 -19.97
C LYS A 106 0.89 19.02 -18.93
N PHE A 107 -0.18 19.35 -18.22
CA PHE A 107 -0.21 20.45 -17.23
C PHE A 107 -0.22 19.96 -15.78
N THR A 108 -0.02 18.66 -15.56
CA THR A 108 0.02 18.11 -14.19
C THR A 108 1.31 18.50 -13.50
N ASP A 109 1.20 19.20 -12.38
CA ASP A 109 2.32 19.55 -11.50
C ASP A 109 2.71 18.34 -10.66
N GLU A 110 3.89 17.75 -10.95
CA GLU A 110 4.38 16.57 -10.26
C GLU A 110 4.69 16.82 -8.77
N VAL A 111 5.09 18.02 -8.41
CA VAL A 111 5.40 18.37 -7.01
C VAL A 111 4.12 18.40 -6.19
N LEU A 112 3.08 19.03 -6.72
CA LEU A 112 1.75 19.04 -6.09
C LEU A 112 1.12 17.66 -6.08
N LEU A 113 1.27 16.87 -7.15
CA LEU A 113 0.79 15.49 -7.21
C LEU A 113 1.45 14.65 -6.10
N ARG A 114 2.78 14.68 -5.97
CA ARG A 114 3.54 13.94 -4.95
C ARG A 114 3.30 14.44 -3.52
N LYS A 115 2.86 15.68 -3.33
CA LYS A 115 2.37 16.17 -2.04
C LYS A 115 1.06 15.51 -1.65
N LYS A 116 0.12 15.37 -2.60
CA LYS A 116 -1.18 14.75 -2.39
C LYS A 116 -1.12 13.24 -2.31
N ILE A 117 -0.16 12.60 -2.99
CA ILE A 117 0.00 11.15 -3.09
C ILE A 117 1.33 10.75 -2.47
N GLY A 118 1.31 10.50 -1.16
CA GLY A 118 2.49 10.11 -0.39
C GLY A 118 2.86 8.65 -0.61
N MET A 119 4.14 8.31 -0.41
CA MET A 119 4.64 6.94 -0.59
C MET A 119 5.54 6.50 0.55
N VAL A 120 5.34 5.26 1.00
CA VAL A 120 6.22 4.54 1.92
C VAL A 120 6.80 3.34 1.18
N PHE A 121 8.13 3.23 1.19
CA PHE A 121 8.87 2.22 0.45
C PHE A 121 9.08 0.95 1.27
N GLN A 122 9.41 -0.14 0.58
CA GLN A 122 9.71 -1.44 1.14
C GLN A 122 10.86 -1.39 2.18
N LYS A 123 11.95 -0.70 1.83
CA LYS A 123 13.06 -0.47 2.75
C LYS A 123 12.89 0.90 3.41
N PRO A 124 12.97 0.99 4.75
CA PRO A 124 12.99 2.27 5.43
C PRO A 124 14.07 3.17 4.82
N ASN A 125 13.73 4.42 4.56
CA ASN A 125 14.64 5.39 3.96
C ASN A 125 14.63 6.73 4.70
N PRO A 126 14.89 6.75 6.02
CA PRO A 126 15.01 8.00 6.74
C PRO A 126 16.19 8.81 6.21
N PHE A 127 16.06 10.13 6.20
CA PHE A 127 17.19 11.01 5.89
C PHE A 127 18.25 10.90 7.00
N PRO A 128 19.55 11.10 6.69
CA PRO A 128 20.62 11.17 7.69
C PRO A 128 20.56 12.49 8.46
N LYS A 129 19.45 12.75 9.12
CA LYS A 129 19.06 13.92 9.88
C LYS A 129 18.43 13.49 11.20
N SER A 130 18.09 14.45 12.06
CA SER A 130 17.33 14.18 13.29
C SER A 130 15.95 13.59 13.00
N ILE A 131 15.33 12.96 14.00
CA ILE A 131 13.94 12.48 13.93
C ILE A 131 13.01 13.65 13.61
N PHE A 132 13.18 14.79 14.29
CA PHE A 132 12.44 16.01 14.04
C PHE A 132 12.58 16.48 12.59
N ASP A 133 13.81 16.60 12.09
CA ASP A 133 14.06 17.14 10.75
C ASP A 133 13.58 16.19 9.64
N ASN A 134 13.51 14.89 9.88
CA ASN A 134 12.89 13.97 8.96
C ASN A 134 11.41 14.32 8.70
N ILE A 135 10.67 14.62 9.76
CA ILE A 135 9.23 14.92 9.67
C ILE A 135 9.00 16.36 9.21
N ALA A 136 9.76 17.30 9.76
CA ALA A 136 9.64 18.72 9.43
C ALA A 136 10.12 19.07 8.00
N TYR A 137 10.80 18.15 7.31
CA TYR A 137 11.36 18.38 5.98
C TYR A 137 10.29 18.76 4.95
N GLY A 138 9.24 17.94 4.82
CA GLY A 138 8.14 18.19 3.87
C GLY A 138 7.39 19.49 4.16
N PRO A 139 6.89 19.71 5.38
CA PRO A 139 6.28 20.99 5.77
C PRO A 139 7.13 22.22 5.48
N ARG A 140 8.45 22.17 5.78
CA ARG A 140 9.39 23.27 5.46
C ARG A 140 9.52 23.51 3.95
N LEU A 141 9.58 22.44 3.16
CA LEU A 141 9.64 22.52 1.70
C LEU A 141 8.38 23.22 1.13
N HIS A 142 7.23 23.02 1.79
CA HIS A 142 5.96 23.66 1.44
C HIS A 142 5.74 25.01 2.17
N GLY A 143 6.79 25.65 2.69
CA GLY A 143 6.77 27.02 3.17
C GLY A 143 6.45 27.21 4.66
N ILE A 144 6.23 26.15 5.43
CA ILE A 144 5.99 26.25 6.89
C ILE A 144 7.35 26.44 7.60
N ARG A 145 7.55 27.62 8.18
CA ARG A 145 8.82 27.99 8.86
C ARG A 145 8.64 28.25 10.35
N ASP A 146 7.42 28.52 10.79
CA ASP A 146 7.14 28.78 12.19
C ASP A 146 7.44 27.54 13.06
N LYS A 147 8.29 27.74 14.09
CA LYS A 147 8.76 26.66 14.95
C LYS A 147 7.61 25.98 15.70
N LYS A 148 6.68 26.76 16.27
CA LYS A 148 5.56 26.24 17.04
C LYS A 148 4.64 25.37 16.19
N THR A 149 4.39 25.79 14.94
CA THR A 149 3.60 25.04 13.95
C THR A 149 4.32 23.74 13.59
N LEU A 150 5.64 23.79 13.35
CA LEU A 150 6.43 22.59 13.05
C LEU A 150 6.46 21.60 14.22
N ASP A 151 6.61 22.09 15.46
CA ASP A 151 6.57 21.26 16.67
C ASP A 151 5.23 20.50 16.76
N GLY A 152 4.11 21.19 16.51
CA GLY A 152 2.78 20.58 16.49
C GLY A 152 2.58 19.55 15.37
N ILE A 153 3.10 19.83 14.16
CA ILE A 153 3.05 18.89 13.04
C ILE A 153 3.86 17.64 13.35
N VAL A 154 5.07 17.80 13.89
CA VAL A 154 5.96 16.68 14.24
C VAL A 154 5.33 15.80 15.29
N GLU A 155 4.81 16.37 16.39
CA GLU A 155 4.11 15.61 17.42
C GLU A 155 2.90 14.87 16.85
N LYS A 156 2.00 15.58 16.15
CA LYS A 156 0.79 14.99 15.52
C LYS A 156 1.16 13.81 14.60
N SER A 157 2.20 13.96 13.78
CA SER A 157 2.62 12.94 12.82
C SER A 157 3.24 11.72 13.51
N LEU A 158 4.05 11.93 14.55
CA LEU A 158 4.63 10.85 15.36
C LEU A 158 3.55 10.09 16.15
N ARG A 159 2.55 10.78 16.70
CA ARG A 159 1.41 10.15 17.38
C ARG A 159 0.60 9.30 16.41
N LYS A 160 0.27 9.83 15.22
CA LYS A 160 -0.41 9.07 14.17
C LYS A 160 0.37 7.81 13.73
N ALA A 161 1.70 7.87 13.73
CA ALA A 161 2.57 6.73 13.40
C ALA A 161 2.86 5.80 14.60
N ALA A 162 2.16 5.97 15.73
CA ALA A 162 2.37 5.23 16.98
C ALA A 162 3.85 5.19 17.41
N LEU A 163 4.57 6.31 17.23
CA LEU A 163 6.01 6.42 17.47
C LEU A 163 6.38 7.45 18.55
N TRP A 164 5.46 8.38 18.88
CA TRP A 164 5.72 9.49 19.78
C TRP A 164 6.31 9.04 21.13
N ASP A 165 5.66 8.10 21.80
CA ASP A 165 6.05 7.66 23.15
C ASP A 165 7.43 6.96 23.18
N GLU A 166 7.93 6.54 22.02
CA GLU A 166 9.24 5.89 21.89
C GLU A 166 10.39 6.88 21.61
N VAL A 167 10.06 8.13 21.17
CA VAL A 167 11.09 9.05 20.66
C VAL A 167 10.95 10.50 21.14
N CYS A 168 9.90 10.85 21.90
CA CYS A 168 9.61 12.24 22.29
C CYS A 168 10.75 12.91 23.08
N ASP A 169 11.56 12.13 23.79
CA ASP A 169 12.72 12.59 24.58
C ASP A 169 14.02 12.74 23.76
N ARG A 170 14.01 12.34 22.49
CA ARG A 170 15.20 12.27 21.63
C ARG A 170 14.96 12.70 20.17
N LEU A 171 14.10 13.68 19.96
CA LEU A 171 13.76 14.17 18.61
C LEU A 171 14.95 14.78 17.86
N ASP A 172 15.97 15.24 18.58
CA ASP A 172 17.24 15.77 18.05
C ASP A 172 18.21 14.69 17.57
N LYS A 173 18.02 13.42 17.96
CA LYS A 173 18.90 12.32 17.60
C LYS A 173 18.77 11.91 16.14
N ASN A 174 19.87 11.38 15.58
CA ASN A 174 19.90 10.91 14.20
C ASN A 174 18.96 9.71 14.01
N ALA A 175 18.08 9.82 13.00
CA ALA A 175 17.09 8.79 12.68
C ALA A 175 17.70 7.45 12.23
N LEU A 176 18.92 7.44 11.71
CA LEU A 176 19.59 6.20 11.29
C LEU A 176 19.95 5.29 12.48
N GLY A 177 20.00 5.82 13.71
CA GLY A 177 20.23 5.04 14.93
C GLY A 177 18.98 4.32 15.46
N MET A 178 17.83 4.45 14.82
CA MET A 178 16.59 3.81 15.20
C MET A 178 16.53 2.35 14.71
N SER A 179 15.69 1.50 15.35
CA SER A 179 15.41 0.15 14.83
C SER A 179 14.68 0.21 13.49
N GLY A 180 14.75 -0.87 12.70
CA GLY A 180 14.09 -0.94 11.39
C GLY A 180 12.59 -0.62 11.45
N GLY A 181 11.88 -1.17 12.44
CA GLY A 181 10.45 -0.88 12.64
C GLY A 181 10.17 0.56 13.06
N GLN A 182 11.05 1.18 13.86
CA GLN A 182 10.97 2.60 14.19
C GLN A 182 11.25 3.47 12.97
N GLN A 183 12.27 3.14 12.18
CA GLN A 183 12.58 3.87 10.94
C GLN A 183 11.41 3.79 9.95
N GLN A 184 10.76 2.64 9.83
CA GLN A 184 9.60 2.49 8.95
C GLN A 184 8.44 3.37 9.42
N ARG A 185 8.10 3.36 10.73
CA ARG A 185 7.07 4.24 11.28
C ARG A 185 7.45 5.72 11.18
N LEU A 186 8.74 6.05 11.25
CA LEU A 186 9.22 7.42 10.96
C LEU A 186 8.95 7.82 9.50
N CYS A 187 9.14 6.90 8.54
CA CYS A 187 8.80 7.15 7.14
C CYS A 187 7.29 7.37 6.95
N PHE A 188 6.43 6.63 7.69
CA PHE A 188 5.00 6.93 7.75
C PHE A 188 4.73 8.33 8.31
N ALA A 189 5.31 8.67 9.48
CA ALA A 189 5.15 9.99 10.09
C ALA A 189 5.57 11.12 9.15
N ARG A 190 6.70 10.96 8.46
CA ARG A 190 7.20 11.90 7.45
C ARG A 190 6.21 12.08 6.30
N THR A 191 5.64 10.99 5.82
CA THR A 191 4.65 11.01 4.73
C THR A 191 3.35 11.68 5.19
N LEU A 192 2.88 11.40 6.40
CA LEU A 192 1.67 11.99 6.97
C LEU A 192 1.80 13.47 7.32
N ALA A 193 3.03 13.98 7.51
CA ALA A 193 3.30 15.37 7.90
C ALA A 193 2.88 16.41 6.86
N VAL A 194 2.77 16.02 5.59
CA VAL A 194 2.29 16.88 4.50
C VAL A 194 0.80 16.72 4.21
N GLU A 195 0.10 15.93 5.04
CA GLU A 195 -1.34 15.66 4.95
C GLU A 195 -1.79 15.20 3.54
N PRO A 196 -1.25 14.07 3.04
CA PRO A 196 -1.61 13.57 1.72
C PRO A 196 -3.08 13.09 1.69
N GLU A 197 -3.63 12.93 0.49
CA GLU A 197 -4.97 12.36 0.27
C GLU A 197 -4.89 10.84 0.05
N ILE A 198 -3.79 10.37 -0.57
CA ILE A 198 -3.51 8.96 -0.84
C ILE A 198 -2.18 8.54 -0.21
N LEU A 199 -2.14 7.33 0.35
CA LEU A 199 -0.94 6.66 0.83
C LEU A 199 -0.65 5.42 -0.04
N LEU A 200 0.50 5.41 -0.70
CA LEU A 200 1.01 4.28 -1.44
C LEU A 200 2.03 3.53 -0.59
N LEU A 201 1.79 2.25 -0.33
CA LEU A 201 2.60 1.42 0.55
C LEU A 201 3.18 0.25 -0.27
N ASP A 202 4.47 0.30 -0.55
CA ASP A 202 5.15 -0.73 -1.34
C ASP A 202 5.82 -1.73 -0.42
N GLU A 203 5.17 -2.85 -0.14
CA GLU A 203 5.61 -3.92 0.79
C GLU A 203 6.15 -3.41 2.14
N PRO A 204 5.41 -2.55 2.88
CA PRO A 204 5.95 -1.77 4.00
C PRO A 204 6.40 -2.60 5.21
N THR A 205 6.11 -3.90 5.23
CA THR A 205 6.39 -4.81 6.35
C THR A 205 7.32 -5.96 6.01
N SER A 206 7.76 -6.08 4.75
CA SER A 206 8.52 -7.25 4.28
C SER A 206 9.88 -7.46 4.97
N ALA A 207 10.48 -6.39 5.48
CA ALA A 207 11.79 -6.41 6.16
C ALA A 207 11.67 -6.29 7.70
N LEU A 208 10.46 -6.45 8.27
CA LEU A 208 10.18 -6.23 9.68
C LEU A 208 9.90 -7.54 10.42
N ASP A 209 10.21 -7.53 11.71
CA ASP A 209 9.81 -8.60 12.62
C ASP A 209 8.28 -8.60 12.84
N PRO A 210 7.69 -9.70 13.37
CA PRO A 210 6.25 -9.82 13.55
C PRO A 210 5.63 -8.73 14.44
N LYS A 211 6.35 -8.26 15.48
CA LYS A 211 5.87 -7.23 16.39
C LYS A 211 5.82 -5.86 15.71
N ALA A 212 6.85 -5.53 14.94
CA ALA A 212 6.87 -4.31 14.13
C ALA A 212 5.82 -4.35 13.02
N THR A 213 5.63 -5.51 12.39
CA THR A 213 4.58 -5.74 11.37
C THR A 213 3.19 -5.47 11.95
N ALA A 214 2.86 -6.01 13.14
CA ALA A 214 1.57 -5.78 13.79
C ALA A 214 1.32 -4.29 14.02
N LYS A 215 2.31 -3.54 14.51
CA LYS A 215 2.19 -2.08 14.70
C LYS A 215 1.91 -1.31 13.41
N ILE A 216 2.45 -1.77 12.26
CA ILE A 216 2.16 -1.16 10.95
C ILE A 216 0.74 -1.53 10.48
N GLU A 217 0.30 -2.77 10.71
CA GLU A 217 -1.07 -3.18 10.39
C GLU A 217 -2.09 -2.39 11.22
N ASP A 218 -1.86 -2.22 12.52
CA ASP A 218 -2.69 -1.39 13.40
C ASP A 218 -2.75 0.06 12.90
N LEU A 219 -1.59 0.65 12.55
CA LEU A 219 -1.50 1.98 11.97
C LEU A 219 -2.35 2.11 10.68
N ILE A 220 -2.28 1.13 9.77
CA ILE A 220 -3.08 1.15 8.54
C ILE A 220 -4.58 1.10 8.86
N GLN A 221 -4.99 0.32 9.87
CA GLN A 221 -6.38 0.26 10.31
C GLN A 221 -6.85 1.59 10.92
N GLU A 222 -6.02 2.27 11.70
CA GLU A 222 -6.34 3.60 12.26
C GLU A 222 -6.48 4.68 11.18
N LEU A 223 -5.66 4.60 10.12
CA LEU A 223 -5.70 5.54 9.00
C LEU A 223 -6.86 5.28 8.03
N ARG A 224 -7.45 4.08 8.07
CA ARG A 224 -8.58 3.68 7.25
C ARG A 224 -9.77 4.62 7.44
N GLY A 225 -10.49 4.93 6.36
CA GLY A 225 -11.61 5.88 6.36
C GLY A 225 -11.20 7.36 6.38
N SER A 226 -9.94 7.66 6.76
CA SER A 226 -9.36 9.01 6.67
C SER A 226 -8.55 9.21 5.41
N TYR A 227 -7.81 8.19 4.98
CA TYR A 227 -6.95 8.19 3.81
C TYR A 227 -7.38 7.12 2.81
N THR A 228 -7.15 7.36 1.53
CA THR A 228 -7.15 6.28 0.52
C THR A 228 -5.79 5.59 0.59
N ILE A 229 -5.79 4.28 0.79
CA ILE A 229 -4.55 3.52 0.98
C ILE A 229 -4.46 2.44 -0.09
N MET A 230 -3.33 2.40 -0.81
CA MET A 230 -3.02 1.29 -1.70
C MET A 230 -1.76 0.60 -1.20
N ILE A 231 -1.83 -0.70 -0.99
CA ILE A 231 -0.73 -1.48 -0.43
C ILE A 231 -0.38 -2.67 -1.34
N VAL A 232 0.88 -2.74 -1.75
CA VAL A 232 1.45 -3.95 -2.32
C VAL A 232 1.92 -4.86 -1.19
N THR A 233 1.52 -6.11 -1.23
CA THR A 233 2.01 -7.14 -0.30
C THR A 233 2.02 -8.51 -0.97
N HIS A 234 3.01 -9.33 -0.62
CA HIS A 234 3.04 -10.75 -0.96
C HIS A 234 2.45 -11.63 0.15
N ASN A 235 2.06 -11.04 1.28
CA ASN A 235 1.43 -11.75 2.40
C ASN A 235 -0.10 -11.70 2.26
N MET A 236 -0.69 -12.82 1.81
CA MET A 236 -2.14 -12.94 1.62
C MET A 236 -2.94 -12.77 2.90
N GLN A 237 -2.40 -13.27 4.04
CA GLN A 237 -3.05 -13.10 5.34
C GLN A 237 -3.09 -11.62 5.75
N GLN A 238 -2.03 -10.86 5.49
CA GLN A 238 -2.01 -9.43 5.69
C GLN A 238 -3.07 -8.75 4.82
N ALA A 239 -3.06 -9.01 3.49
CA ALA A 239 -4.06 -8.45 2.58
C ALA A 239 -5.49 -8.71 3.07
N SER A 240 -5.81 -9.96 3.46
CA SER A 240 -7.14 -10.34 3.92
C SER A 240 -7.57 -9.62 5.21
N ARG A 241 -6.62 -9.29 6.12
CA ARG A 241 -6.93 -8.60 7.39
C ARG A 241 -7.13 -7.10 7.23
N ILE A 242 -6.29 -6.45 6.41
CA ILE A 242 -6.22 -4.98 6.42
C ILE A 242 -6.95 -4.29 5.27
N SER A 243 -7.24 -4.97 4.14
CA SER A 243 -7.81 -4.32 2.96
C SER A 243 -9.33 -4.47 2.84
N ASP A 244 -9.96 -3.51 2.18
CA ASP A 244 -11.38 -3.50 1.81
C ASP A 244 -11.62 -4.17 0.46
N SER A 245 -10.71 -3.89 -0.49
CA SER A 245 -10.69 -4.49 -1.81
C SER A 245 -9.31 -5.03 -2.13
N THR A 246 -9.24 -5.99 -3.02
CA THR A 246 -8.00 -6.63 -3.42
C THR A 246 -7.92 -6.75 -4.94
N MET A 247 -6.77 -6.39 -5.49
CA MET A 247 -6.41 -6.51 -6.90
C MET A 247 -5.39 -7.64 -7.04
N PHE A 248 -5.69 -8.65 -7.86
CA PHE A 248 -4.74 -9.70 -8.18
C PHE A 248 -4.06 -9.43 -9.53
N PHE A 249 -2.73 -9.33 -9.49
CA PHE A 249 -1.88 -9.10 -10.66
C PHE A 249 -1.12 -10.37 -11.06
N TYR A 250 -1.10 -10.64 -12.37
CA TYR A 250 -0.27 -11.68 -12.97
C TYR A 250 0.29 -11.22 -14.32
N GLU A 251 1.59 -11.38 -14.55
CA GLU A 251 2.30 -11.04 -15.80
C GLU A 251 1.98 -9.65 -16.37
N GLY A 252 1.90 -8.64 -15.50
CA GLY A 252 1.58 -7.27 -15.87
C GLY A 252 0.08 -6.97 -16.02
N ARG A 253 -0.80 -7.95 -15.87
CA ARG A 253 -2.25 -7.81 -16.04
C ARG A 253 -2.96 -7.79 -14.70
N LEU A 254 -4.02 -7.00 -14.61
CA LEU A 254 -5.01 -7.13 -13.55
C LEU A 254 -5.94 -8.28 -13.91
N VAL A 255 -5.86 -9.40 -13.18
CA VAL A 255 -6.67 -10.60 -13.40
C VAL A 255 -8.04 -10.42 -12.74
N GLU A 256 -8.06 -10.03 -11.47
CA GLU A 256 -9.29 -9.82 -10.73
C GLU A 256 -9.17 -8.63 -9.78
N HIS A 257 -10.27 -7.87 -9.64
CA HIS A 257 -10.44 -6.81 -8.63
C HIS A 257 -11.82 -6.96 -8.01
N ALA A 258 -11.85 -7.25 -6.71
CA ALA A 258 -13.09 -7.45 -5.97
C ALA A 258 -12.96 -6.98 -4.52
N SER A 259 -14.08 -7.01 -3.76
CA SER A 259 -13.98 -6.87 -2.31
C SER A 259 -13.06 -7.97 -1.76
N THR A 260 -12.26 -7.63 -0.76
CA THR A 260 -11.31 -8.58 -0.15
C THR A 260 -12.01 -9.86 0.31
N ALA A 261 -13.18 -9.72 0.92
CA ALA A 261 -13.99 -10.88 1.34
C ALA A 261 -14.31 -11.79 0.16
N GLN A 262 -14.82 -11.25 -0.95
CA GLN A 262 -15.17 -12.03 -2.13
C GLN A 262 -13.93 -12.70 -2.74
N LEU A 263 -12.85 -11.95 -2.95
CA LEU A 263 -11.65 -12.45 -3.62
C LEU A 263 -11.01 -13.61 -2.85
N PHE A 264 -11.02 -13.58 -1.50
CA PHE A 264 -10.44 -14.63 -0.68
C PHE A 264 -11.35 -15.81 -0.37
N THR A 265 -12.68 -15.67 -0.54
CA THR A 265 -13.64 -16.76 -0.24
C THR A 265 -14.29 -17.36 -1.47
N ASN A 266 -14.52 -16.57 -2.51
CA ASN A 266 -15.19 -16.99 -3.73
C ASN A 266 -14.68 -16.18 -4.93
N PRO A 267 -13.39 -16.35 -5.31
CA PRO A 267 -12.82 -15.66 -6.48
C PRO A 267 -13.58 -16.07 -7.74
N LYS A 268 -13.65 -15.15 -8.70
CA LYS A 268 -14.34 -15.41 -9.99
C LYS A 268 -13.41 -16.03 -11.02
N ASP A 269 -12.13 -15.75 -10.92
CA ASP A 269 -11.11 -16.22 -11.86
C ASP A 269 -10.36 -17.42 -11.26
N GLN A 270 -10.23 -18.50 -12.02
CA GLN A 270 -9.55 -19.73 -11.61
C GLN A 270 -8.09 -19.48 -11.23
N MET A 271 -7.40 -18.57 -11.93
CA MET A 271 -6.02 -18.20 -11.65
C MET A 271 -5.89 -17.50 -10.28
N THR A 272 -6.90 -16.71 -9.91
CA THR A 272 -6.98 -16.10 -8.57
C THR A 272 -7.14 -17.19 -7.50
N GLU A 273 -8.03 -18.18 -7.72
CA GLU A 273 -8.22 -19.29 -6.81
C GLU A 273 -6.95 -20.11 -6.61
N ASP A 274 -6.28 -20.48 -7.71
CA ASP A 274 -5.04 -21.25 -7.67
C ASP A 274 -3.93 -20.49 -6.91
N TYR A 275 -3.84 -19.18 -7.12
CA TYR A 275 -2.86 -18.34 -6.41
C TYR A 275 -3.13 -18.29 -4.90
N ILE A 276 -4.37 -18.04 -4.49
CA ILE A 276 -4.75 -17.92 -3.07
C ILE A 276 -4.62 -19.26 -2.34
N THR A 277 -4.96 -20.38 -3.01
CA THR A 277 -4.87 -21.72 -2.42
C THR A 277 -3.45 -22.31 -2.43
N GLY A 278 -2.48 -21.60 -3.07
CA GLY A 278 -1.10 -22.08 -3.19
C GLY A 278 -0.92 -23.22 -4.20
N ARG A 279 -1.88 -23.40 -5.12
CA ARG A 279 -1.81 -24.35 -6.24
C ARG A 279 -1.16 -23.75 -7.48
N PHE A 280 -0.73 -22.52 -7.39
CA PHE A 280 -0.10 -21.78 -8.48
C PHE A 280 1.31 -22.34 -8.70
N SER A 281 1.54 -23.03 -9.81
CA SER A 281 2.82 -23.64 -10.22
C SER A 281 3.31 -23.02 -11.52
#